data_6fbd5a7932a886c59efe73b74eae9c77
#
_entry.id   6fbd5a7932a886c59efe73b74eae9c77
#
_cell.length_a   1.000
_cell.length_b   1.000
_cell.length_c   1.000
_cell.angle_alpha   90.00
_cell.angle_beta   90.00
_cell.angle_gamma   90.00
#
_symmetry.space_group_name_H-M   'P 1'
#
loop_
_entity.id
_entity.type
_entity.pdbx_description
1 polymer ?
#
loop_
_entity_poly.entity_id
_entity_poly.type
_entity_poly.pdbx_seq_one_letter_code
_entity_poly.pdbx_strand_id
1 'polypeptide(L)'
;MTKFQKMFYDIKNTRDYKTIGEDIDYKVWVEHENRKIIMQFEESKGTSKKHFWHSDWFHNLAFIPWILWLDKVPVLTTLGYACAYKSAKNQPIDELCSMAEQHPDYVVEMRAWSFGTAMIKIAVRHYWIRRHRAIDNKYGYGDVKVWYNPFMRWIAKKYVKYENFEFVTPNDFVTWCVPFCHRTNKCSVGRKFALKEIFKTEWYHTHYEEYDYSKYEYIDFD
;
A
#
# COMPACT_ATOMS: atom_id res chain seq x y z
N MET A 1 -14.79 17.64 -6.34
CA MET A 1 -13.84 16.55 -6.06
C MET A 1 -14.35 15.75 -4.88
N THR A 2 -14.49 14.43 -5.02
CA THR A 2 -14.92 13.54 -3.93
C THR A 2 -13.81 13.38 -2.88
N LYS A 3 -14.15 12.82 -1.69
CA LYS A 3 -13.16 12.47 -0.63
C LYS A 3 -11.99 11.65 -1.20
N PHE A 4 -12.27 10.64 -2.02
CA PHE A 4 -11.27 9.73 -2.55
C PHE A 4 -10.39 10.37 -3.63
N GLN A 5 -10.96 11.21 -4.50
CA GLN A 5 -10.20 11.99 -5.48
C GLN A 5 -9.23 12.96 -4.79
N LYS A 6 -9.73 13.68 -3.77
CA LYS A 6 -8.88 14.57 -2.98
C LYS A 6 -7.74 13.81 -2.29
N MET A 7 -8.05 12.67 -1.68
CA MET A 7 -7.05 11.85 -1.00
C MET A 7 -5.97 11.36 -1.96
N PHE A 8 -6.34 10.89 -3.16
CA PHE A 8 -5.35 10.48 -4.16
C PHE A 8 -4.49 11.66 -4.60
N TYR A 9 -5.10 12.83 -4.83
CA TYR A 9 -4.36 14.06 -5.15
C TYR A 9 -3.37 14.42 -4.05
N ASP A 10 -3.76 14.33 -2.78
CA ASP A 10 -2.89 14.60 -1.63
C ASP A 10 -1.74 13.59 -1.57
N ILE A 11 -2.00 12.29 -1.81
CA ILE A 11 -0.98 11.24 -1.88
C ILE A 11 0.06 11.56 -2.96
N LYS A 12 -0.39 11.84 -4.18
CA LYS A 12 0.44 12.11 -5.35
C LYS A 12 1.30 13.37 -5.18
N ASN A 13 0.81 14.36 -4.43
CA ASN A 13 1.48 15.65 -4.22
C ASN A 13 2.22 15.75 -2.88
N THR A 14 2.21 14.69 -2.06
CA THR A 14 3.01 14.67 -0.82
C THR A 14 4.49 14.81 -1.16
N ARG A 15 5.18 15.61 -0.35
CA ARG A 15 6.63 15.87 -0.46
C ARG A 15 7.29 15.60 0.89
N ASP A 16 8.60 15.75 0.95
CA ASP A 16 9.39 15.63 2.18
C ASP A 16 9.34 14.20 2.78
N TYR A 17 9.40 13.20 1.91
CA TYR A 17 9.59 11.82 2.33
C TYR A 17 10.97 11.63 2.95
N LYS A 18 11.05 10.74 3.92
CA LYS A 18 12.31 10.22 4.46
C LYS A 18 12.72 9.01 3.65
N THR A 19 13.91 9.04 3.08
CA THR A 19 14.49 7.88 2.38
C THR A 19 15.18 6.97 3.36
N ILE A 20 14.84 5.69 3.34
CA ILE A 20 15.46 4.67 4.19
C ILE A 20 15.92 3.50 3.34
N GLY A 21 17.11 2.97 3.70
CA GLY A 21 17.69 1.86 2.98
C GLY A 21 18.04 2.26 1.57
N GLU A 22 17.85 1.32 0.64
CA GLU A 22 18.30 1.54 -0.73
C GLU A 22 17.24 2.25 -1.58
N ASP A 23 15.91 2.19 -1.25
CA ASP A 23 14.87 2.75 -2.12
C ASP A 23 13.46 2.84 -1.50
N ILE A 24 13.28 2.91 -0.18
CA ILE A 24 11.96 3.13 0.40
C ILE A 24 11.83 4.54 0.94
N ASP A 25 10.92 5.28 0.35
CA ASP A 25 10.53 6.59 0.83
C ASP A 25 9.22 6.51 1.59
N TYR A 26 9.22 7.01 2.82
CA TYR A 26 8.03 7.06 3.65
C TYR A 26 7.94 8.39 4.40
N LYS A 27 6.74 8.69 4.85
CA LYS A 27 6.45 9.83 5.72
C LYS A 27 5.47 9.40 6.79
N VAL A 28 5.75 9.76 8.04
CA VAL A 28 4.81 9.67 9.15
C VAL A 28 4.65 11.06 9.75
N TRP A 29 3.40 11.48 9.97
CA TRP A 29 3.13 12.80 10.55
C TRP A 29 1.82 12.81 11.33
N VAL A 30 1.66 13.85 12.13
CA VAL A 30 0.46 14.10 12.94
C VAL A 30 -0.30 15.29 12.37
N GLU A 31 -1.59 15.12 12.15
CA GLU A 31 -2.54 16.19 11.86
C GLU A 31 -3.36 16.49 13.10
N HIS A 32 -2.93 17.46 13.90
CA HIS A 32 -3.58 17.80 15.18
C HIS A 32 -5.03 18.28 15.01
N GLU A 33 -5.31 19.06 13.97
CA GLU A 33 -6.66 19.57 13.68
C GLU A 33 -7.68 18.42 13.48
N ASN A 34 -7.27 17.36 12.80
CA ASN A 34 -8.11 16.20 12.49
C ASN A 34 -7.91 15.04 13.46
N ARG A 35 -7.02 15.19 14.45
CA ARG A 35 -6.62 14.14 15.40
C ARG A 35 -6.23 12.85 14.69
N LYS A 36 -5.33 12.95 13.71
CA LYS A 36 -4.87 11.83 12.90
C LYS A 36 -3.37 11.67 12.95
N ILE A 37 -2.92 10.42 12.90
CA ILE A 37 -1.54 10.03 12.61
C ILE A 37 -1.58 9.35 11.25
N ILE A 38 -0.81 9.87 10.30
CA ILE A 38 -0.83 9.39 8.93
C ILE A 38 0.53 8.82 8.59
N MET A 39 0.54 7.59 8.04
CA MET A 39 1.70 6.97 7.44
C MET A 39 1.47 6.83 5.93
N GLN A 40 2.44 7.26 5.16
CA GLN A 40 2.41 7.14 3.71
C GLN A 40 3.75 6.61 3.18
N PHE A 41 3.67 5.65 2.26
CA PHE A 41 4.81 5.23 1.44
C PHE A 41 4.67 5.84 0.04
N GLU A 42 5.81 6.26 -0.50
CA GLU A 42 5.88 6.77 -1.87
C GLU A 42 5.70 5.63 -2.88
N GLU A 43 5.36 6.00 -4.10
CA GLU A 43 5.38 5.10 -5.25
C GLU A 43 6.79 4.66 -5.63
N SER A 44 6.88 3.68 -6.54
CA SER A 44 8.16 3.33 -7.18
C SER A 44 8.73 4.52 -7.93
N LYS A 45 9.92 4.98 -7.53
CA LYS A 45 10.68 5.90 -8.36
C LYS A 45 11.22 5.15 -9.58
N GLY A 46 10.76 5.52 -10.76
CA GLY A 46 11.29 4.97 -12.01
C GLY A 46 12.80 5.12 -12.06
N THR A 47 13.50 4.02 -12.20
CA THR A 47 14.94 3.92 -12.47
C THR A 47 15.84 4.82 -11.67
N SER A 48 16.20 4.42 -10.45
CA SER A 48 17.49 4.88 -9.91
C SER A 48 18.56 4.42 -10.89
N LYS A 49 19.50 5.30 -11.26
CA LYS A 49 20.64 4.98 -12.14
C LYS A 49 21.61 3.93 -11.54
N LYS A 50 21.26 3.39 -10.38
CA LYS A 50 21.98 2.36 -9.65
C LYS A 50 21.33 1.01 -9.95
N HIS A 51 22.12 0.06 -10.32
CA HIS A 51 21.88 -1.36 -10.62
C HIS A 51 20.43 -1.88 -10.54
N PHE A 52 19.99 -2.56 -11.61
CA PHE A 52 18.67 -3.19 -11.75
C PHE A 52 18.18 -3.97 -10.50
N TRP A 53 19.07 -4.63 -9.77
CA TRP A 53 18.80 -5.41 -8.56
C TRP A 53 18.39 -4.58 -7.34
N HIS A 54 18.66 -3.27 -7.36
CA HIS A 54 18.29 -2.30 -6.32
C HIS A 54 17.20 -1.33 -6.81
N SER A 55 16.56 -1.65 -7.93
CA SER A 55 15.48 -0.83 -8.47
C SER A 55 14.12 -1.28 -7.93
N ASP A 56 13.21 -0.37 -7.77
CA ASP A 56 11.81 -0.65 -7.47
C ASP A 56 11.18 -1.66 -8.44
N TRP A 57 11.66 -1.70 -9.69
CA TRP A 57 11.25 -2.68 -10.69
C TRP A 57 11.63 -4.09 -10.32
N PHE A 58 12.83 -4.33 -9.77
CA PHE A 58 13.20 -5.64 -9.26
C PHE A 58 12.26 -6.07 -8.13
N HIS A 59 11.97 -5.18 -7.19
CA HIS A 59 11.06 -5.46 -6.10
C HIS A 59 9.63 -5.78 -6.58
N ASN A 60 9.17 -5.11 -7.63
CA ASN A 60 7.88 -5.39 -8.26
C ASN A 60 7.87 -6.70 -9.06
N LEU A 61 8.99 -7.13 -9.64
CA LEU A 61 9.07 -8.30 -10.53
C LEU A 61 9.56 -9.57 -9.81
N ALA A 62 10.11 -9.48 -8.62
CA ALA A 62 10.56 -10.65 -7.86
C ALA A 62 9.38 -11.37 -7.17
N PHE A 63 8.57 -12.09 -7.96
CA PHE A 63 7.33 -12.75 -7.54
C PHE A 63 7.52 -14.04 -6.76
N ILE A 64 8.75 -14.42 -6.43
CA ILE A 64 9.07 -15.66 -5.70
C ILE A 64 8.44 -15.59 -4.31
N PRO A 65 7.69 -16.62 -3.86
CA PRO A 65 7.18 -16.68 -2.49
C PRO A 65 8.33 -16.61 -1.48
N TRP A 66 8.19 -15.76 -0.48
CA TRP A 66 9.22 -15.56 0.52
C TRP A 66 8.63 -15.33 1.90
N ILE A 67 9.31 -15.83 2.93
CA ILE A 67 8.93 -15.60 4.32
C ILE A 67 9.64 -14.36 4.84
N LEU A 68 8.86 -13.32 5.12
CA LEU A 68 9.32 -12.12 5.81
C LEU A 68 9.05 -12.28 7.31
N TRP A 69 10.04 -12.05 8.13
CA TRP A 69 9.92 -12.06 9.58
C TRP A 69 9.68 -10.65 10.09
N LEU A 70 8.50 -10.43 10.69
CA LEU A 70 8.11 -9.19 11.37
C LEU A 70 8.13 -9.46 12.88
N ASP A 71 9.10 -8.93 13.60
CA ASP A 71 9.28 -9.16 15.05
C ASP A 71 9.06 -10.64 15.46
N LYS A 72 9.74 -11.55 14.78
CA LYS A 72 9.65 -13.02 14.96
C LYS A 72 8.36 -13.68 14.46
N VAL A 73 7.41 -12.94 13.89
CA VAL A 73 6.21 -13.49 13.28
C VAL A 73 6.41 -13.67 11.76
N PRO A 74 6.25 -14.89 11.22
CA PRO A 74 6.44 -15.13 9.79
C PRO A 74 5.27 -14.59 8.97
N VAL A 75 5.57 -13.99 7.83
CA VAL A 75 4.61 -13.48 6.86
C VAL A 75 5.00 -13.95 5.47
N LEU A 76 4.09 -14.61 4.77
CA LEU A 76 4.33 -15.05 3.39
C LEU A 76 3.95 -13.94 2.41
N THR A 77 4.95 -13.42 1.70
CA THR A 77 4.81 -12.38 0.67
C THR A 77 5.74 -12.67 -0.51
N THR A 78 5.97 -11.73 -1.42
CA THR A 78 6.98 -11.88 -2.46
C THR A 78 8.37 -11.53 -1.95
N LEU A 79 9.40 -12.13 -2.54
CA LEU A 79 10.79 -11.83 -2.24
C LEU A 79 11.08 -10.32 -2.42
N GLY A 80 10.59 -9.74 -3.51
CA GLY A 80 10.81 -8.32 -3.78
C GLY A 80 10.25 -7.42 -2.67
N TYR A 81 8.97 -7.60 -2.29
CA TYR A 81 8.38 -6.81 -1.21
C TYR A 81 8.99 -7.09 0.15
N ALA A 82 9.41 -8.34 0.41
CA ALA A 82 10.11 -8.68 1.63
C ALA A 82 11.47 -7.97 1.73
N CYS A 83 12.26 -7.98 0.66
CA CYS A 83 13.55 -7.28 0.60
C CYS A 83 13.38 -5.78 0.79
N ALA A 84 12.43 -5.17 0.06
CA ALA A 84 12.13 -3.77 0.18
C ALA A 84 11.75 -3.39 1.62
N TYR A 85 10.76 -4.04 2.20
CA TYR A 85 10.33 -3.74 3.56
C TYR A 85 11.43 -3.95 4.61
N LYS A 86 12.22 -5.01 4.46
CA LYS A 86 13.35 -5.30 5.36
C LYS A 86 14.45 -4.25 5.29
N SER A 87 14.69 -3.64 4.12
CA SER A 87 15.70 -2.58 3.96
C SER A 87 15.38 -1.35 4.83
N ALA A 88 14.12 -1.10 5.12
CA ALA A 88 13.67 -0.02 6.00
C ALA A 88 13.97 -0.25 7.49
N LYS A 89 14.52 -1.40 7.91
CA LYS A 89 14.98 -1.70 9.27
C LYS A 89 13.97 -1.37 10.37
N ASN A 90 12.69 -1.61 10.13
CA ASN A 90 11.57 -1.30 11.03
C ASN A 90 11.33 0.20 11.32
N GLN A 91 12.15 1.09 10.83
CA GLN A 91 12.11 2.52 11.17
C GLN A 91 10.74 3.18 10.92
N PRO A 92 10.03 2.91 9.79
CA PRO A 92 8.71 3.49 9.59
C PRO A 92 7.70 3.06 10.66
N ILE A 93 7.74 1.79 11.05
CA ILE A 93 6.80 1.27 12.03
C ILE A 93 7.16 1.70 13.45
N ASP A 94 8.45 1.85 13.77
CA ASP A 94 8.91 2.39 15.05
C ASP A 94 8.42 3.82 15.23
N GLU A 95 8.55 4.65 14.20
CA GLU A 95 8.06 6.04 14.22
C GLU A 95 6.54 6.10 14.38
N LEU A 96 5.80 5.30 13.62
CA LEU A 96 4.34 5.24 13.74
C LEU A 96 3.89 4.79 15.12
N CYS A 97 4.51 3.76 15.68
CA CYS A 97 4.19 3.27 17.02
C CYS A 97 4.47 4.32 18.10
N SER A 98 5.60 5.03 18.01
CA SER A 98 5.95 6.11 18.90
C SER A 98 4.92 7.26 18.87
N MET A 99 4.50 7.69 17.68
CA MET A 99 3.45 8.71 17.53
C MET A 99 2.11 8.23 18.08
N ALA A 100 1.74 6.97 17.84
CA ALA A 100 0.51 6.40 18.38
C ALA A 100 0.52 6.22 19.89
N GLU A 101 1.68 6.13 20.52
CA GLU A 101 1.84 6.15 21.99
C GLU A 101 1.67 7.56 22.56
N GLN A 102 2.21 8.56 21.90
CA GLN A 102 2.08 9.97 22.29
C GLN A 102 0.64 10.49 22.12
N HIS A 103 -0.11 9.92 21.16
CA HIS A 103 -1.47 10.34 20.82
C HIS A 103 -2.43 9.13 20.76
N PRO A 104 -2.74 8.49 21.90
CA PRO A 104 -3.46 7.20 21.95
C PRO A 104 -4.90 7.27 21.43
N ASP A 105 -5.50 8.44 21.40
CA ASP A 105 -6.87 8.73 20.97
C ASP A 105 -6.96 9.28 19.52
N TYR A 106 -5.82 9.37 18.83
CA TYR A 106 -5.81 9.77 17.43
C TYR A 106 -6.10 8.58 16.51
N VAL A 107 -6.74 8.88 15.39
CA VAL A 107 -7.02 7.93 14.31
C VAL A 107 -5.71 7.61 13.58
N VAL A 108 -5.37 6.32 13.48
CA VAL A 108 -4.20 5.87 12.71
C VAL A 108 -4.64 5.54 11.29
N GLU A 109 -4.10 6.25 10.32
CA GLU A 109 -4.40 6.11 8.91
C GLU A 109 -3.14 5.74 8.13
N MET A 110 -3.25 4.73 7.24
CA MET A 110 -2.19 4.40 6.29
C MET A 110 -2.68 4.58 4.87
N ARG A 111 -1.88 5.23 4.03
CA ARG A 111 -2.23 5.49 2.64
C ARG A 111 -1.04 5.36 1.71
N ALA A 112 -1.28 4.93 0.48
CA ALA A 112 -0.24 4.80 -0.53
C ALA A 112 -0.81 4.67 -1.95
N TRP A 113 0.08 4.77 -2.90
CA TRP A 113 -0.17 4.52 -4.31
C TRP A 113 0.88 3.55 -4.86
N SER A 114 0.47 2.71 -5.84
CA SER A 114 1.36 1.80 -6.57
C SER A 114 2.14 0.86 -5.64
N PHE A 115 3.45 0.75 -5.77
CA PHE A 115 4.35 -0.05 -4.94
C PHE A 115 4.18 0.24 -3.44
N GLY A 116 3.97 1.50 -3.07
CA GLY A 116 3.70 1.88 -1.69
C GLY A 116 2.52 1.12 -1.07
N THR A 117 1.55 0.64 -1.89
CA THR A 117 0.43 -0.16 -1.38
C THR A 117 0.86 -1.54 -0.86
N ALA A 118 1.92 -2.13 -1.42
CA ALA A 118 2.52 -3.34 -0.85
C ALA A 118 3.13 -3.05 0.52
N MET A 119 3.83 -1.93 0.63
CA MET A 119 4.49 -1.52 1.87
C MET A 119 3.48 -1.25 3.00
N ILE A 120 2.37 -0.53 2.74
CA ILE A 120 1.35 -0.30 3.78
C ILE A 120 0.65 -1.60 4.20
N LYS A 121 0.44 -2.57 3.31
CA LYS A 121 -0.14 -3.87 3.69
C LYS A 121 0.73 -4.61 4.69
N ILE A 122 2.03 -4.63 4.46
CA ILE A 122 3.01 -5.23 5.38
C ILE A 122 3.08 -4.42 6.67
N ALA A 123 3.13 -3.09 6.58
CA ALA A 123 3.18 -2.19 7.73
C ALA A 123 1.93 -2.29 8.63
N VAL A 124 0.72 -2.42 8.05
CA VAL A 124 -0.52 -2.65 8.80
C VAL A 124 -0.42 -3.90 9.67
N ARG A 125 0.08 -5.01 9.10
CA ARG A 125 0.30 -6.24 9.87
C ARG A 125 1.37 -6.06 10.93
N HIS A 126 2.48 -5.39 10.61
CA HIS A 126 3.57 -5.13 11.55
C HIS A 126 3.11 -4.26 12.73
N TYR A 127 2.34 -3.22 12.46
CA TYR A 127 1.72 -2.40 13.49
C TYR A 127 0.84 -3.24 14.43
N TRP A 128 0.00 -4.12 13.87
CA TRP A 128 -0.84 -5.02 14.67
C TRP A 128 0.00 -5.96 15.55
N ILE A 129 1.10 -6.51 15.02
CA ILE A 129 2.00 -7.39 15.80
C ILE A 129 2.57 -6.63 17.00
N ARG A 130 2.97 -5.37 16.82
CA ARG A 130 3.59 -4.56 17.86
C ARG A 130 2.61 -3.97 18.86
N ARG A 131 1.48 -3.54 18.41
CA ARG A 131 0.52 -2.78 19.22
C ARG A 131 -0.67 -3.62 19.68
N HIS A 132 -0.86 -4.82 19.15
CA HIS A 132 -2.06 -5.65 19.32
C HIS A 132 -3.36 -4.85 19.08
N ARG A 133 -3.27 -3.84 18.22
CA ARG A 133 -4.34 -2.93 17.84
C ARG A 133 -4.40 -2.81 16.31
N ALA A 134 -5.60 -2.87 15.74
CA ALA A 134 -5.81 -2.56 14.33
C ALA A 134 -5.58 -1.07 14.09
N ILE A 135 -5.13 -0.71 12.88
CA ILE A 135 -5.22 0.68 12.42
C ILE A 135 -6.67 1.05 12.14
N ASP A 136 -6.96 2.33 12.09
CA ASP A 136 -8.35 2.77 11.88
C ASP A 136 -8.71 2.76 10.40
N ASN A 137 -7.88 3.32 9.53
CA ASN A 137 -8.18 3.44 8.10
C ASN A 137 -6.98 3.07 7.21
N LYS A 138 -7.27 2.47 6.05
CA LYS A 138 -6.28 2.17 5.00
C LYS A 138 -6.81 2.52 3.62
N TYR A 139 -5.99 3.21 2.82
CA TYR A 139 -6.31 3.59 1.44
C TYR A 139 -5.15 3.26 0.50
N GLY A 140 -5.39 2.39 -0.46
CA GLY A 140 -4.44 2.03 -1.51
C GLY A 140 -5.01 2.37 -2.89
N TYR A 141 -4.21 3.02 -3.74
CA TYR A 141 -4.56 3.35 -5.12
C TYR A 141 -3.58 2.66 -6.07
N GLY A 142 -4.08 2.15 -7.21
CA GLY A 142 -3.26 1.29 -8.06
C GLY A 142 -2.74 0.09 -7.28
N ASP A 143 -3.64 -0.51 -6.50
CA ASP A 143 -3.29 -1.44 -5.44
C ASP A 143 -2.72 -2.76 -5.98
N VAL A 144 -1.54 -3.14 -5.52
CA VAL A 144 -0.87 -4.38 -5.92
C VAL A 144 -1.20 -5.54 -5.00
N LYS A 145 -1.13 -6.76 -5.52
CA LYS A 145 -1.35 -7.99 -4.75
C LYS A 145 -0.11 -8.33 -3.92
N VAL A 146 -0.30 -8.76 -2.68
CA VAL A 146 0.81 -9.00 -1.73
C VAL A 146 0.79 -10.40 -1.12
N TRP A 147 -0.39 -10.98 -0.88
CA TRP A 147 -0.55 -12.19 -0.10
C TRP A 147 -0.63 -13.44 -0.97
N TYR A 148 0.27 -14.38 -0.81
CA TYR A 148 0.22 -15.68 -1.50
C TYR A 148 -0.88 -16.60 -0.98
N ASN A 149 -1.28 -16.46 0.28
CA ASN A 149 -2.25 -17.36 0.90
C ASN A 149 -3.61 -16.65 1.08
N PRO A 150 -4.74 -17.21 0.57
CA PRO A 150 -6.07 -16.66 0.82
C PRO A 150 -6.40 -16.48 2.31
N PHE A 151 -5.90 -17.36 3.18
CA PHE A 151 -6.06 -17.24 4.63
C PHE A 151 -5.41 -15.96 5.18
N MET A 152 -4.24 -15.61 4.67
CA MET A 152 -3.58 -14.35 5.04
C MET A 152 -4.40 -13.12 4.67
N ARG A 153 -5.12 -13.19 3.56
CA ARG A 153 -6.06 -12.17 3.14
C ARG A 153 -7.20 -11.99 4.14
N TRP A 154 -7.81 -13.09 4.58
CA TRP A 154 -8.89 -13.06 5.58
C TRP A 154 -8.42 -12.47 6.91
N ILE A 155 -7.23 -12.85 7.40
CA ILE A 155 -6.64 -12.28 8.59
C ILE A 155 -6.34 -10.79 8.40
N ALA A 156 -5.85 -10.38 7.23
CA ALA A 156 -5.47 -8.99 6.96
C ALA A 156 -6.66 -8.03 7.03
N LYS A 157 -7.90 -8.49 6.77
CA LYS A 157 -9.12 -7.68 6.97
C LYS A 157 -9.27 -7.21 8.43
N LYS A 158 -8.84 -8.02 9.40
CA LYS A 158 -8.96 -7.73 10.84
C LYS A 158 -7.98 -6.66 11.34
N TYR A 159 -6.96 -6.32 10.53
CA TYR A 159 -5.96 -5.34 10.92
C TYR A 159 -6.38 -3.89 10.65
N VAL A 160 -7.53 -3.69 10.00
CA VAL A 160 -8.11 -2.37 9.70
C VAL A 160 -9.51 -2.32 10.30
N LYS A 161 -9.78 -1.31 11.12
CA LYS A 161 -11.01 -1.24 11.92
C LYS A 161 -12.22 -0.69 11.15
N TYR A 162 -12.02 0.38 10.38
CA TYR A 162 -13.13 1.09 9.72
C TYR A 162 -13.01 1.05 8.19
N GLU A 163 -12.25 1.97 7.60
CA GLU A 163 -12.17 2.12 6.15
C GLU A 163 -10.96 1.36 5.58
N ASN A 164 -11.22 0.37 4.74
CA ASN A 164 -10.18 -0.45 4.11
C ASN A 164 -10.44 -0.54 2.61
N PHE A 165 -9.90 0.42 1.85
CA PHE A 165 -10.10 0.53 0.42
C PHE A 165 -8.83 0.22 -0.36
N GLU A 166 -8.94 -0.67 -1.34
CA GLU A 166 -7.89 -1.04 -2.29
C GLU A 166 -8.39 -0.75 -3.71
N PHE A 167 -8.21 0.51 -4.15
CA PHE A 167 -8.71 0.97 -5.44
C PHE A 167 -7.86 0.44 -6.59
N VAL A 168 -8.53 -0.16 -7.56
CA VAL A 168 -7.93 -0.67 -8.79
C VAL A 168 -8.81 -0.32 -9.97
N THR A 169 -8.21 -0.14 -11.14
CA THR A 169 -8.96 -0.12 -12.40
C THR A 169 -8.65 -1.37 -13.22
N PRO A 170 -9.64 -1.96 -13.90
CA PRO A 170 -9.43 -3.15 -14.72
C PRO A 170 -8.37 -2.98 -15.83
N ASN A 171 -8.11 -1.75 -16.27
CA ASN A 171 -7.16 -1.45 -17.34
C ASN A 171 -5.75 -1.10 -16.80
N ASP A 172 -5.56 -1.07 -15.48
CA ASP A 172 -4.25 -0.87 -14.86
C ASP A 172 -3.53 -2.22 -14.72
N PHE A 173 -2.68 -2.54 -15.70
CA PHE A 173 -1.94 -3.79 -15.73
C PHE A 173 -0.97 -3.94 -14.56
N VAL A 174 -0.42 -2.85 -14.02
CA VAL A 174 0.49 -2.88 -12.86
C VAL A 174 -0.15 -3.60 -11.68
N THR A 175 -1.45 -3.40 -11.47
CA THR A 175 -2.18 -4.06 -10.38
C THR A 175 -2.35 -5.58 -10.56
N TRP A 176 -2.06 -6.11 -11.76
CA TRP A 176 -2.18 -7.53 -12.10
C TRP A 176 -0.83 -8.26 -12.12
N CYS A 177 0.28 -7.51 -12.11
CA CYS A 177 1.62 -8.04 -12.37
C CYS A 177 2.08 -9.15 -11.41
N VAL A 178 1.50 -9.26 -10.22
CA VAL A 178 1.88 -10.30 -9.26
C VAL A 178 0.92 -11.49 -9.38
N PRO A 179 1.30 -12.55 -10.12
CA PRO A 179 0.48 -13.74 -10.23
C PRO A 179 0.38 -14.47 -8.89
N PHE A 180 -0.69 -15.26 -8.70
CA PHE A 180 -0.91 -16.10 -7.51
C PHE A 180 -1.02 -15.36 -6.17
N CYS A 181 -0.96 -14.04 -6.16
CA CYS A 181 -1.14 -13.24 -4.95
C CYS A 181 -2.56 -12.67 -4.86
N HIS A 182 -2.97 -12.36 -3.64
CA HIS A 182 -4.29 -11.86 -3.30
C HIS A 182 -4.23 -10.42 -2.75
N ARG A 183 -5.32 -9.69 -2.94
CA ARG A 183 -5.61 -8.42 -2.26
C ARG A 183 -6.41 -8.68 -0.99
N THR A 184 -6.41 -7.74 -0.07
CA THR A 184 -7.27 -7.79 1.12
C THR A 184 -8.70 -7.49 0.74
N ASN A 185 -8.91 -6.36 0.07
CA ASN A 185 -10.19 -5.91 -0.49
C ASN A 185 -9.95 -5.41 -1.92
N LYS A 186 -11.02 -5.30 -2.70
CA LYS A 186 -10.93 -4.75 -4.05
C LYS A 186 -12.08 -3.78 -4.29
N CYS A 187 -11.73 -2.54 -4.58
CA CYS A 187 -12.67 -1.54 -5.05
C CYS A 187 -12.35 -1.23 -6.51
N SER A 188 -13.14 -1.79 -7.42
CA SER A 188 -12.96 -1.55 -8.85
C SER A 188 -13.53 -0.19 -9.23
N VAL A 189 -12.71 0.67 -9.83
CA VAL A 189 -13.11 2.00 -10.32
C VAL A 189 -12.81 2.11 -11.81
N GLY A 190 -13.56 2.98 -12.49
CA GLY A 190 -13.36 3.23 -13.90
C GLY A 190 -14.12 2.28 -14.84
N ARG A 191 -13.69 2.21 -16.10
CA ARG A 191 -14.37 1.46 -17.15
C ARG A 191 -14.02 -0.02 -17.09
N LYS A 192 -14.91 -0.87 -17.63
CA LYS A 192 -14.65 -2.30 -17.81
C LYS A 192 -13.38 -2.53 -18.62
N PHE A 193 -12.73 -3.67 -18.38
CA PHE A 193 -11.53 -4.09 -19.10
C PHE A 193 -11.74 -4.08 -20.60
N ALA A 194 -10.78 -3.51 -21.33
CA ALA A 194 -10.71 -3.56 -22.78
C ALA A 194 -9.27 -3.84 -23.22
N LEU A 195 -9.06 -4.90 -23.97
CA LEU A 195 -7.72 -5.34 -24.40
C LEU A 195 -6.92 -4.24 -25.11
N LYS A 196 -7.58 -3.42 -25.92
CA LYS A 196 -6.97 -2.29 -26.63
C LYS A 196 -6.44 -1.18 -25.71
N GLU A 197 -6.88 -1.16 -24.46
CA GLU A 197 -6.49 -0.14 -23.48
C GLU A 197 -5.26 -0.57 -22.65
N ILE A 198 -4.77 -1.81 -22.80
CA ILE A 198 -3.56 -2.29 -22.08
C ILE A 198 -2.35 -1.39 -22.38
N PHE A 199 -2.23 -0.88 -23.60
CA PHE A 199 -1.14 0.02 -23.97
C PHE A 199 -1.22 1.41 -23.31
N LYS A 200 -2.32 1.73 -22.62
CA LYS A 200 -2.50 2.95 -21.84
C LYS A 200 -2.36 2.71 -20.33
N THR A 201 -1.75 1.61 -19.93
CA THR A 201 -1.59 1.21 -18.52
C THR A 201 -1.03 2.32 -17.65
N GLU A 202 0.01 3.03 -18.12
CA GLU A 202 0.61 4.13 -17.39
C GLU A 202 -0.42 5.23 -17.08
N TRP A 203 -1.25 5.60 -18.05
CA TRP A 203 -2.31 6.57 -17.82
C TRP A 203 -3.31 6.08 -16.76
N TYR A 204 -3.80 4.85 -16.88
CA TYR A 204 -4.73 4.27 -15.90
C TYR A 204 -4.15 4.17 -14.50
N HIS A 205 -2.86 3.91 -14.41
CA HIS A 205 -2.15 3.79 -13.14
C HIS A 205 -1.91 5.13 -12.44
N THR A 206 -1.80 6.21 -13.20
CA THR A 206 -1.38 7.53 -12.70
C THR A 206 -2.50 8.56 -12.54
N HIS A 207 -3.74 8.26 -12.97
CA HIS A 207 -4.85 9.21 -13.02
C HIS A 207 -6.06 8.77 -12.18
N TYR A 208 -5.79 8.25 -10.98
CA TYR A 208 -6.87 7.84 -10.07
C TYR A 208 -7.75 9.01 -9.62
N GLU A 209 -7.30 10.27 -9.70
CA GLU A 209 -8.09 11.47 -9.43
C GLU A 209 -9.23 11.70 -10.44
N GLU A 210 -9.17 11.10 -11.62
CA GLU A 210 -10.17 11.29 -12.67
C GLU A 210 -11.34 10.30 -12.59
N TYR A 211 -11.25 9.26 -11.74
CA TYR A 211 -12.30 8.26 -11.65
C TYR A 211 -13.52 8.72 -10.83
N ASP A 212 -14.69 8.26 -11.26
CA ASP A 212 -15.95 8.45 -10.53
C ASP A 212 -16.07 7.40 -9.40
N TYR A 213 -15.77 7.82 -8.19
CA TYR A 213 -15.86 6.97 -7.00
C TYR A 213 -17.28 6.81 -6.46
N SER A 214 -18.30 7.47 -7.05
CA SER A 214 -19.71 7.23 -6.69
C SER A 214 -20.22 5.88 -7.18
N LYS A 215 -19.51 5.26 -8.12
CA LYS A 215 -19.88 4.01 -8.82
C LYS A 215 -18.82 2.94 -8.71
N TYR A 216 -18.05 2.90 -7.62
CA TYR A 216 -17.11 1.81 -7.45
C TYR A 216 -17.85 0.52 -7.09
N GLU A 217 -17.43 -0.57 -7.71
CA GLU A 217 -17.89 -1.91 -7.37
C GLU A 217 -17.00 -2.45 -6.23
N TYR A 218 -17.62 -2.64 -5.06
CA TYR A 218 -16.95 -3.32 -3.95
C TYR A 218 -17.05 -4.83 -4.18
N ILE A 219 -15.94 -5.44 -4.50
CA ILE A 219 -15.86 -6.90 -4.65
C ILE A 219 -15.29 -7.46 -3.36
N ASP A 220 -16.18 -7.85 -2.47
CA ASP A 220 -15.80 -8.69 -1.34
C ASP A 220 -15.66 -10.12 -1.86
N PHE A 221 -14.49 -10.64 -1.75
CA PHE A 221 -14.26 -12.03 -2.10
C PHE A 221 -14.43 -12.82 -0.79
N ASP A 222 -15.62 -13.17 -0.45
CA ASP A 222 -15.92 -14.15 0.60
C ASP A 222 -15.30 -15.50 0.29
#